data_37c06521e77666094e456ea8f0d58631
#
_entry.id   37c06521e77666094e456ea8f0d58631
#
_cell.length_a   1.000
_cell.length_b   1.000
_cell.length_c   1.000
_cell.angle_alpha   90.00
_cell.angle_beta   90.00
_cell.angle_gamma   90.00
#
_symmetry.space_group_name_H-M   'P 1'
#
loop_
_entity.id
_entity.type
_entity.pdbx_description
1 polymer ?
#
loop_
_entity_poly.entity_id
_entity_poly.type
_entity_poly.pdbx_seq_one_letter_code
_entity_poly.pdbx_strand_id
1 'polypeptide(L)'
;MSVFEEIKTGLNQAIEYEKGNLNAKSKTLSITPIEVFTASEIKDIRKSAGLTQNLFAQFLGVSLKTVEAWESGRNQPSGAACRMLSITKKNPQFPHSSGIII
;
A
#
# COMPACT_ATOMS: atom_id res chain seq x y z
N MET A 1 22.09 -19.81 3.44
CA MET A 1 21.84 -19.01 3.13
C MET A 1 20.95 -18.58 3.78
N SER A 2 20.70 -18.19 4.23
CA SER A 2 19.90 -17.68 4.85
C SER A 2 19.00 -16.93 4.16
N VAL A 3 18.27 -16.51 4.68
CA VAL A 3 17.40 -15.77 4.03
C VAL A 3 18.11 -14.71 3.68
N PHE A 4 18.99 -14.45 4.38
CA PHE A 4 19.69 -13.45 4.05
C PHE A 4 20.37 -13.99 3.08
N GLU A 5 20.64 -15.15 3.10
CA GLU A 5 21.18 -15.68 2.16
C GLU A 5 20.25 -16.00 1.30
N GLU A 6 19.12 -16.17 1.55
CA GLU A 6 18.28 -16.32 0.69
C GLU A 6 17.88 -15.11 0.31
N ILE A 7 17.98 -14.33 1.01
CA ILE A 7 17.70 -13.10 0.60
C ILE A 7 18.87 -12.77 0.03
N LYS A 8 19.89 -13.12 0.46
CA LYS A 8 20.96 -12.85 -0.11
C LYS A 8 21.10 -13.74 -1.14
N THR A 9 20.54 -14.79 -1.15
CA THR A 9 20.65 -15.56 -2.19
C THR A 9 19.69 -15.06 -3.05
N GLY A 10 18.69 -14.76 -2.64
CA GLY A 10 17.89 -14.21 -3.52
C GLY A 10 18.52 -12.98 -3.84
N LEU A 11 19.27 -12.44 -3.05
CA LEU A 11 19.84 -11.28 -3.32
C LEU A 11 21.01 -11.56 -3.96
N ASN A 12 21.67 -12.52 -3.70
CA ASN A 12 22.80 -12.78 -4.30
C ASN A 12 22.53 -13.26 -5.54
N GLN A 13 21.56 -13.87 -5.73
CA GLN A 13 21.26 -14.21 -6.91
C GLN A 13 20.96 -13.10 -7.57
N ALA A 14 20.47 -12.29 -7.04
CA ALA A 14 20.15 -11.17 -7.69
C ALA A 14 21.41 -10.50 -7.81
N ILE A 15 22.33 -10.74 -7.08
CA ILE A 15 23.51 -10.08 -7.18
C ILE A 15 24.33 -10.73 -8.08
N GLU A 16 24.36 -11.88 -8.03
CA GLU A 16 25.12 -12.42 -8.85
C GLU A 16 24.67 -12.35 -10.06
N TYR A 17 23.65 -12.50 -10.21
CA TYR A 17 23.22 -12.50 -11.42
C TYR A 17 23.35 -11.19 -11.81
N GLU A 18 23.49 -10.57 -11.11
CA GLU A 18 23.65 -9.44 -11.43
C GLU A 18 24.88 -9.08 -11.71
N LYS A 19 25.72 -9.63 -11.38
CA LYS A 19 26.84 -9.30 -11.78
C LYS A 19 26.79 -9.40 -13.02
N GLY A 20 26.21 -9.94 -13.35
CA GLY A 20 26.08 -9.92 -14.60
C GLY A 20 25.27 -8.92 -14.91
N ASN A 21 24.60 -8.87 -14.74
CA ASN A 21 23.97 -8.08 -14.95
C ASN A 21 23.47 -7.33 -14.61
N LEU A 22 23.39 -7.43 -13.97
CA LEU A 22 22.89 -6.68 -13.49
C LEU A 22 23.11 -5.78 -13.61
N ASN A 23 23.60 -5.75 -13.94
CA ASN A 23 23.70 -4.92 -14.03
C ASN A 23 23.73 -4.10 -13.79
N ALA A 24 24.08 -4.21 -13.68
CA ALA A 24 24.09 -3.53 -13.40
C ALA A 24 23.74 -2.80 -13.31
N LYS A 25 23.40 -2.54 -13.27
CA LYS A 25 23.06 -1.81 -13.01
C LYS A 25 22.52 -1.59 -12.19
N SER A 26 22.60 -1.38 -11.80
CA SER A 26 22.25 -1.34 -10.86
C SER A 26 21.48 -0.33 -10.40
N LYS A 27 20.40 -0.27 -10.35
CA LYS A 27 19.62 0.63 -10.00
C LYS A 27 19.33 0.49 -8.60
N THR A 28 19.38 1.44 -7.85
CA THR A 28 19.04 1.41 -6.44
C THR A 28 17.55 1.66 -6.36
N LEU A 29 16.87 0.79 -5.72
CA LEU A 29 15.44 0.97 -5.54
C LEU A 29 15.23 1.69 -4.22
N SER A 30 14.33 2.59 -4.19
CA SER A 30 14.00 3.27 -2.95
C SER A 30 12.50 3.24 -2.74
N ILE A 31 12.08 3.25 -1.49
CA ILE A 31 10.67 3.19 -1.15
C ILE A 31 10.26 4.53 -0.60
N THR A 32 9.16 5.08 -1.09
CA THR A 32 8.69 6.35 -0.58
C THR A 32 8.20 6.15 0.85
N PRO A 33 8.38 7.13 1.70
CA PRO A 33 7.90 7.04 3.08
C PRO A 33 6.38 6.90 3.10
N ILE A 34 5.85 6.34 4.18
CA ILE A 34 4.43 6.19 4.32
C ILE A 34 3.81 7.56 4.50
N GLU A 35 2.77 7.84 3.74
CA GLU A 35 2.07 9.09 3.83
C GLU A 35 1.00 8.96 4.92
N VAL A 36 0.87 9.98 5.75
CA VAL A 36 -0.11 9.97 6.83
C VAL A 36 -1.27 10.84 6.40
N PHE A 37 -2.48 10.43 6.70
CA PHE A 37 -3.67 11.16 6.26
C PHE A 37 -4.51 11.63 7.44
N THR A 38 -5.13 12.79 7.31
CA THR A 38 -6.07 13.29 8.31
C THR A 38 -7.41 12.60 8.09
N ALA A 39 -8.30 12.69 9.07
CA ALA A 39 -9.62 12.10 8.97
C ALA A 39 -10.35 12.63 7.72
N SER A 40 -10.23 13.91 7.46
CA SER A 40 -10.88 14.52 6.32
C SER A 40 -10.32 13.99 5.01
N GLU A 41 -9.00 13.80 4.96
CA GLU A 41 -8.37 13.29 3.76
C GLU A 41 -8.80 11.86 3.48
N ILE A 42 -8.95 11.06 4.53
CA ILE A 42 -9.38 9.66 4.36
C ILE A 42 -10.79 9.65 3.79
N LYS A 43 -11.67 10.53 4.30
CA LYS A 43 -13.01 10.58 3.80
C LYS A 43 -13.03 11.02 2.33
N ASP A 44 -12.17 11.96 1.96
CA ASP A 44 -12.10 12.42 0.59
C ASP A 44 -11.62 11.31 -0.34
N ILE A 45 -10.64 10.54 0.10
CA ILE A 45 -10.13 9.42 -0.70
C ILE A 45 -11.26 8.43 -0.93
N ARG A 46 -12.03 8.13 0.11
CA ARG A 46 -13.14 7.19 -0.02
C ARG A 46 -14.19 7.71 -0.99
N LYS A 47 -14.54 9.00 -0.87
CA LYS A 47 -15.54 9.57 -1.73
C LYS A 47 -15.09 9.65 -3.17
N SER A 48 -13.81 9.92 -3.39
CA SER A 48 -13.26 9.96 -4.74
C SER A 48 -13.35 8.59 -5.41
N ALA A 49 -13.27 7.54 -4.62
CA ALA A 49 -13.39 6.19 -5.15
C ALA A 49 -14.85 5.77 -5.30
N GLY A 50 -15.80 6.61 -4.83
CA GLY A 50 -17.22 6.31 -4.96
C GLY A 50 -17.69 5.22 -4.03
N LEU A 51 -17.08 5.08 -2.87
CA LEU A 51 -17.40 3.99 -1.97
C LEU A 51 -18.09 4.47 -0.70
N THR A 52 -18.98 3.65 -0.18
CA THR A 52 -19.54 3.89 1.14
C THR A 52 -18.50 3.49 2.17
N GLN A 53 -18.70 3.86 3.41
CA GLN A 53 -17.77 3.47 4.46
C GLN A 53 -17.68 1.96 4.57
N ASN A 54 -18.81 1.26 4.41
CA ASN A 54 -18.81 -0.17 4.52
C ASN A 54 -18.03 -0.84 3.38
N LEU A 55 -18.22 -0.39 2.15
CA LEU A 55 -17.49 -0.94 1.03
C LEU A 55 -16.01 -0.60 1.14
N PHE A 56 -15.69 0.59 1.62
CA PHE A 56 -14.31 0.99 1.80
C PHE A 56 -13.65 0.09 2.84
N ALA A 57 -14.35 -0.20 3.92
CA ALA A 57 -13.82 -1.08 4.96
C ALA A 57 -13.55 -2.46 4.37
N GLN A 58 -14.50 -2.99 3.59
CA GLN A 58 -14.33 -4.30 2.99
C GLN A 58 -13.17 -4.28 1.99
N PHE A 59 -13.04 -3.21 1.22
CA PHE A 59 -11.93 -3.11 0.27
C PHE A 59 -10.60 -3.13 1.02
N LEU A 60 -10.51 -2.44 2.14
CA LEU A 60 -9.26 -2.37 2.89
C LEU A 60 -9.05 -3.56 3.82
N GLY A 61 -10.06 -4.39 3.98
CA GLY A 61 -9.93 -5.56 4.85
C GLY A 61 -10.01 -5.21 6.33
N VAL A 62 -10.75 -4.17 6.68
CA VAL A 62 -10.89 -3.77 8.08
C VAL A 62 -12.37 -3.68 8.41
N SER A 63 -12.72 -3.48 9.66
CA SER A 63 -14.12 -3.40 10.06
C SER A 63 -14.67 -2.01 9.75
N LEU A 64 -15.99 -1.93 9.63
CA LEU A 64 -16.66 -0.66 9.42
C LEU A 64 -16.33 0.29 10.57
N LYS A 65 -16.29 -0.21 11.79
CA LYS A 65 -16.00 0.65 12.91
C LYS A 65 -14.60 1.23 12.81
N THR A 66 -13.68 0.52 12.23
CA THR A 66 -12.32 1.00 12.05
C THR A 66 -12.32 2.21 11.11
N VAL A 67 -13.07 2.11 10.00
CA VAL A 67 -13.14 3.22 9.05
C VAL A 67 -13.84 4.40 9.71
N GLU A 68 -14.90 4.14 10.46
CA GLU A 68 -15.60 5.20 11.15
C GLU A 68 -14.69 5.91 12.16
N ALA A 69 -13.84 5.15 12.84
CA ALA A 69 -12.92 5.73 13.80
C ALA A 69 -11.88 6.60 13.09
N TRP A 70 -11.40 6.16 11.93
CA TRP A 70 -10.44 6.96 11.18
C TRP A 70 -11.07 8.27 10.69
N GLU A 71 -12.29 8.18 10.19
CA GLU A 71 -12.94 9.36 9.61
C GLU A 71 -13.47 10.32 10.69
N SER A 72 -13.54 9.87 11.93
CA SER A 72 -13.93 10.74 13.02
C SER A 72 -12.70 11.24 13.80
N GLY A 73 -11.53 10.80 13.41
CA GLY A 73 -10.31 11.25 14.07
C GLY A 73 -9.98 10.52 15.35
N ARG A 74 -10.73 9.45 15.69
CA ARG A 74 -10.44 8.73 16.93
C ARG A 74 -9.25 7.81 16.83
N ASN A 75 -8.96 7.31 15.65
CA ASN A 75 -7.83 6.42 15.45
C ASN A 75 -7.13 6.74 14.15
N GLN A 76 -5.93 6.23 14.02
CA GLN A 76 -5.14 6.44 12.82
C GLN A 76 -4.97 5.13 12.09
N PRO A 77 -4.93 5.12 10.77
CA PRO A 77 -4.68 3.89 10.01
C PRO A 77 -3.27 3.36 10.26
N SER A 78 -3.11 2.05 10.15
CA SER A 78 -1.80 1.43 10.27
C SER A 78 -0.97 1.77 9.05
N GLY A 79 0.30 1.40 9.05
CA GLY A 79 1.17 1.64 7.89
C GLY A 79 0.65 0.97 6.64
N ALA A 80 0.20 -0.27 6.75
CA ALA A 80 -0.31 -1.00 5.59
C ALA A 80 -1.56 -0.31 5.04
N ALA A 81 -2.44 0.15 5.92
CA ALA A 81 -3.64 0.84 5.49
C ALA A 81 -3.28 2.16 4.82
N CYS A 82 -2.26 2.86 5.33
CA CYS A 82 -1.82 4.11 4.73
C CYS A 82 -1.28 3.88 3.32
N ARG A 83 -0.60 2.76 3.08
CA ARG A 83 -0.13 2.44 1.73
C ARG A 83 -1.32 2.27 0.80
N MET A 84 -2.36 1.55 1.25
CA MET A 84 -3.54 1.33 0.42
C MET A 84 -4.26 2.66 0.18
N LEU A 85 -4.32 3.53 1.18
CA LEU A 85 -4.93 4.82 1.03
C LEU A 85 -4.14 5.67 0.02
N SER A 86 -2.83 5.58 0.05
CA SER A 86 -1.99 6.32 -0.86
C SER A 86 -2.21 5.87 -2.30
N ILE A 87 -2.32 4.56 -2.52
CA ILE A 87 -2.56 4.03 -3.85
C ILE A 87 -3.93 4.48 -4.35
N THR A 88 -4.94 4.42 -3.48
CA THR A 88 -6.30 4.81 -3.85
C THR A 88 -6.39 6.32 -4.11
N LYS A 89 -5.61 7.11 -3.38
CA LYS A 89 -5.62 8.53 -3.58
C LYS A 89 -5.08 8.87 -4.96
N LYS A 90 -4.04 8.20 -5.38
CA LYS A 90 -3.45 8.47 -6.69
C LYS A 90 -4.27 7.87 -7.82
N ASN A 91 -4.99 6.80 -7.54
CA ASN A 91 -5.79 6.14 -8.55
C ASN A 91 -7.14 5.77 -7.93
N PRO A 92 -8.11 6.66 -7.94
CA PRO A 92 -9.41 6.39 -7.33
C PRO A 92 -10.14 5.20 -7.94
N GLN A 93 -9.72 4.73 -9.11
CA GLN A 93 -10.34 3.57 -9.73
C GLN A 93 -9.69 2.27 -9.26
N PHE A 94 -8.60 2.37 -8.49
CA PHE A 94 -7.88 1.18 -8.06
C PHE A 94 -8.77 0.13 -7.38
N PRO A 95 -9.70 0.50 -6.49
CA PRO A 95 -10.53 -0.52 -5.86
C PRO A 95 -11.30 -1.35 -6.88
N HIS A 96 -11.68 -0.74 -8.00
CA HIS A 96 -12.44 -1.44 -9.04
C HIS A 96 -11.50 -2.11 -10.02
N SER A 97 -10.45 -1.43 -10.44
CA SER A 97 -9.54 -1.99 -11.44
C SER A 97 -8.71 -3.14 -10.87
N SER A 98 -8.55 -3.20 -9.57
CA SER A 98 -7.78 -4.28 -8.94
C SER A 98 -8.58 -5.58 -8.89
N GLY A 99 -9.89 -5.51 -9.14
CA GLY A 99 -10.73 -6.69 -9.05
C GLY A 99 -11.22 -6.97 -7.63
N ILE A 100 -10.86 -6.13 -6.66
CA ILE A 100 -11.30 -6.34 -5.29
C ILE A 100 -12.78 -6.01 -5.18
N ILE A 101 -13.22 -4.96 -5.89
CA ILE A 101 -14.63 -4.63 -5.94
C ILE A 101 -15.13 -5.08 -7.28
N ILE A 102 -16.12 -5.91 -7.30
CA ILE A 102 -16.64 -6.45 -8.56
C ILE A 102 -18.08 -6.04 -8.76
#